data_c54f83728fc5eb637c8b853705572338
#
_entry.id   c54f83728fc5eb637c8b853705572338
#
_cell.length_a   1.000
_cell.length_b   1.000
_cell.length_c   1.000
_cell.angle_alpha   90.00
_cell.angle_beta   90.00
_cell.angle_gamma   90.00
#
_symmetry.space_group_name_H-M   'P 1'
#
loop_
_entity.id
_entity.type
_entity.pdbx_description
1 polymer ?
#
loop_
_entity_poly.entity_id
_entity_poly.type
_entity_poly.pdbx_seq_one_letter_code
_entity_poly.pdbx_strand_id
1 'polypeptide(L)'
;MEHQDQQNKSYVLPIAMMFALFFMISFVTGLQNPFGVIVKNQFMASNLESQLGNLANFIAYAFMGIPAGKMLERIGYKKTALAAIAVGFVGVCVTFLSGSAGSFAVYLTGAFISGFSMCMLNVVVNPMLNTLGGGGKRGNQLLQFGGAINSIGATIVPVLVGYLIGTISSETSIANANPALFLAMGIFALAFIVLFSMNIPEPHAAAAVANGVKNSHSPLSFRHFVLGAIAIFLYVGIEVGIPNIANLFMTGSTEANGLGIDTTTAGSVVGTYWYLMFIGRLTGGSLGAKFSSKGMLSFVSLLGLVFVLLAIFIPETQMVNMPVFKADISFGLAQVPMSIMFLILCGLCTSVMWGGIFNLATEGLGKYTAAASGIFMVMVCGGGILPAIQGWAADAVGYIQSYWVIVLAIAYLLFYALVGSKNVNTDSDVA
;
A
#
# COMPACT_ATOMS: atom_id res chain seq x y z
N MET A 1 28.85 15.45 -29.85
CA MET A 1 28.36 14.22 -30.49
C MET A 1 27.86 13.16 -29.49
N GLU A 2 28.34 13.14 -28.25
CA GLU A 2 27.89 12.17 -27.22
C GLU A 2 26.46 12.43 -26.64
N HIS A 3 25.93 13.63 -26.77
CA HIS A 3 24.59 13.96 -26.27
C HIS A 3 23.41 13.56 -27.20
N GLN A 4 23.67 13.19 -28.45
CA GLN A 4 22.63 12.78 -29.41
C GLN A 4 22.39 11.24 -29.43
N ASP A 5 23.32 10.43 -28.97
CA ASP A 5 23.16 8.96 -28.95
C ASP A 5 22.32 8.44 -27.77
N GLN A 6 22.01 9.26 -26.77
CA GLN A 6 21.13 8.87 -25.66
C GLN A 6 19.62 8.97 -25.99
N GLN A 7 19.23 9.61 -27.10
CA GLN A 7 17.82 9.83 -27.47
C GLN A 7 17.12 8.63 -28.11
N ASN A 8 17.81 7.56 -28.44
CA ASN A 8 17.21 6.41 -29.16
C ASN A 8 17.15 5.11 -28.34
N LYS A 9 17.43 5.12 -27.05
CA LYS A 9 17.22 3.93 -26.21
C LYS A 9 15.76 3.80 -25.84
N SER A 10 15.08 2.78 -26.37
CA SER A 10 13.72 2.44 -25.96
C SER A 10 13.70 1.98 -24.51
N TYR A 11 13.14 2.78 -23.60
CA TYR A 11 12.94 2.42 -22.20
C TYR A 11 11.65 1.63 -21.93
N VAL A 12 10.95 1.18 -22.99
CA VAL A 12 9.68 0.47 -22.87
C VAL A 12 9.81 -0.78 -22.00
N LEU A 13 10.84 -1.59 -22.24
CA LEU A 13 11.04 -2.84 -21.49
C LEU A 13 11.42 -2.60 -20.01
N PRO A 14 12.34 -1.70 -19.65
CA PRO A 14 12.56 -1.31 -18.25
C PRO A 14 11.31 -0.76 -17.57
N ILE A 15 10.52 0.08 -18.22
CA ILE A 15 9.26 0.63 -17.68
C ILE A 15 8.25 -0.50 -17.44
N ALA A 16 8.08 -1.41 -18.42
CA ALA A 16 7.19 -2.56 -18.28
C ALA A 16 7.60 -3.45 -17.09
N MET A 17 8.92 -3.65 -16.90
CA MET A 17 9.43 -4.40 -15.74
C MET A 17 9.11 -3.70 -14.42
N MET A 18 9.28 -2.38 -14.34
CA MET A 18 8.91 -1.63 -13.13
C MET A 18 7.40 -1.75 -12.84
N PHE A 19 6.57 -1.74 -13.85
CA PHE A 19 5.13 -1.97 -13.70
C PHE A 19 4.82 -3.40 -13.21
N ALA A 20 5.52 -4.41 -13.72
CA ALA A 20 5.39 -5.78 -13.23
C ALA A 20 5.81 -5.91 -11.75
N LEU A 21 6.87 -5.20 -11.33
CA LEU A 21 7.28 -5.15 -9.93
C LEU A 21 6.25 -4.42 -9.06
N PHE A 22 5.60 -3.35 -9.54
CA PHE A 22 4.48 -2.71 -8.83
C PHE A 22 3.29 -3.65 -8.64
N PHE A 23 2.96 -4.43 -9.67
CA PHE A 23 1.93 -5.46 -9.56
C PHE A 23 2.31 -6.52 -8.51
N MET A 24 3.56 -6.98 -8.52
CA MET A 24 4.05 -7.97 -7.57
C MET A 24 4.01 -7.47 -6.12
N ILE A 25 4.36 -6.20 -5.88
CA ILE A 25 4.25 -5.58 -4.55
C ILE A 25 2.82 -5.67 -4.05
N SER A 26 1.85 -5.22 -4.85
CA SER A 26 0.44 -5.23 -4.45
C SER A 26 -0.13 -6.64 -4.34
N PHE A 27 0.35 -7.59 -5.15
CA PHE A 27 -0.06 -8.98 -5.06
C PHE A 27 0.29 -9.54 -3.68
N VAL A 28 1.54 -9.39 -3.24
CA VAL A 28 1.99 -9.92 -1.93
C VAL A 28 1.35 -9.17 -0.77
N THR A 29 1.26 -7.85 -0.84
CA THR A 29 0.60 -7.05 0.20
C THR A 29 -0.89 -7.37 0.28
N GLY A 30 -1.54 -7.60 -0.84
CA GLY A 30 -2.96 -7.93 -0.92
C GLY A 30 -3.31 -9.30 -0.30
N LEU A 31 -2.35 -10.23 -0.24
CA LEU A 31 -2.55 -11.51 0.45
C LEU A 31 -2.81 -11.35 1.95
N GLN A 32 -2.32 -10.28 2.58
CA GLN A 32 -2.47 -10.07 4.03
C GLN A 32 -3.94 -9.95 4.45
N ASN A 33 -4.80 -9.41 3.58
CA ASN A 33 -6.22 -9.25 3.89
C ASN A 33 -6.94 -10.61 4.07
N PRO A 34 -6.97 -11.52 3.08
CA PRO A 34 -7.57 -12.84 3.27
C PRO A 34 -6.84 -13.70 4.31
N PHE A 35 -5.51 -13.58 4.43
CA PHE A 35 -4.76 -14.30 5.46
C PHE A 35 -5.16 -13.87 6.88
N GLY A 36 -5.49 -12.60 7.11
CA GLY A 36 -6.02 -12.14 8.39
C GLY A 36 -7.27 -12.90 8.82
N VAL A 37 -8.17 -13.19 7.88
CA VAL A 37 -9.39 -13.98 8.14
C VAL A 37 -9.05 -15.44 8.44
N ILE A 38 -8.16 -16.06 7.65
CA ILE A 38 -7.73 -17.46 7.85
C ILE A 38 -7.08 -17.63 9.23
N VAL A 39 -6.15 -16.74 9.56
CA VAL A 39 -5.43 -16.76 10.85
C VAL A 39 -6.38 -16.57 12.02
N LYS A 40 -7.36 -15.66 11.89
CA LYS A 40 -8.39 -15.46 12.91
C LYS A 40 -9.16 -16.76 13.20
N ASN A 41 -9.54 -17.47 12.17
CA ASN A 41 -10.31 -18.72 12.31
C ASN A 41 -9.42 -19.88 12.80
N GLN A 42 -8.26 -20.10 12.19
CA GLN A 42 -7.37 -21.22 12.51
C GLN A 42 -6.83 -21.16 13.95
N PHE A 43 -6.46 -19.98 14.43
CA PHE A 43 -5.82 -19.80 15.74
C PHE A 43 -6.78 -19.22 16.79
N MET A 44 -8.08 -19.10 16.48
CA MET A 44 -9.06 -18.43 17.35
C MET A 44 -8.58 -17.05 17.80
N ALA A 45 -7.93 -16.34 16.87
CA ALA A 45 -7.24 -15.07 17.13
C ALA A 45 -8.24 -13.92 17.29
N SER A 46 -7.91 -12.95 18.15
CA SER A 46 -8.63 -11.69 18.28
C SER A 46 -8.53 -10.85 16.98
N ASN A 47 -9.30 -9.78 16.87
CA ASN A 47 -9.18 -8.84 15.75
C ASN A 47 -7.80 -8.19 15.70
N LEU A 48 -7.22 -7.86 16.86
CA LEU A 48 -5.84 -7.40 16.96
C LEU A 48 -4.86 -8.44 16.40
N GLU A 49 -4.94 -9.68 16.87
CA GLU A 49 -4.01 -10.75 16.47
C GLU A 49 -4.12 -11.07 14.98
N SER A 50 -5.32 -10.99 14.40
CA SER A 50 -5.53 -11.19 12.97
C SER A 50 -4.81 -10.14 12.10
N GLN A 51 -4.54 -8.94 12.66
CA GLN A 51 -3.78 -7.89 11.98
C GLN A 51 -2.26 -8.01 12.15
N LEU A 52 -1.75 -8.91 13.01
CA LEU A 52 -0.32 -9.03 13.26
C LEU A 52 0.49 -9.44 12.03
N GLY A 53 -0.09 -10.21 11.10
CA GLY A 53 0.55 -10.53 9.81
C GLY A 53 0.75 -9.27 8.97
N ASN A 54 -0.28 -8.44 8.88
CA ASN A 54 -0.21 -7.15 8.23
C ASN A 54 0.78 -6.21 8.95
N LEU A 55 0.74 -6.16 10.29
CA LEU A 55 1.69 -5.41 11.09
C LEU A 55 3.13 -5.86 10.83
N ALA A 56 3.41 -7.17 10.84
CA ALA A 56 4.73 -7.72 10.59
C ALA A 56 5.27 -7.31 9.21
N ASN A 57 4.41 -7.36 8.18
CA ASN A 57 4.77 -6.96 6.83
C ASN A 57 5.13 -5.47 6.74
N PHE A 58 4.30 -4.60 7.32
CA PHE A 58 4.52 -3.16 7.24
C PHE A 58 5.57 -2.62 8.21
N ILE A 59 5.72 -3.21 9.41
CA ILE A 59 6.76 -2.79 10.35
C ILE A 59 8.17 -3.05 9.79
N ALA A 60 8.30 -4.02 8.90
CA ALA A 60 9.54 -4.29 8.18
C ALA A 60 10.06 -3.06 7.40
N TYR A 61 9.16 -2.18 6.94
CA TYR A 61 9.54 -0.92 6.28
C TYR A 61 10.31 0.02 7.23
N ALA A 62 9.95 0.04 8.50
CA ALA A 62 10.66 0.86 9.50
C ALA A 62 12.12 0.43 9.65
N PHE A 63 12.39 -0.87 9.53
CA PHE A 63 13.76 -1.41 9.64
C PHE A 63 14.51 -1.37 8.30
N MET A 64 13.83 -1.61 7.19
CA MET A 64 14.49 -1.81 5.88
C MET A 64 14.58 -0.53 5.04
N GLY A 65 13.79 0.51 5.31
CA GLY A 65 13.73 1.73 4.49
C GLY A 65 15.10 2.38 4.29
N ILE A 66 15.84 2.64 5.37
CA ILE A 66 17.18 3.24 5.29
C ILE A 66 18.22 2.24 4.73
N PRO A 67 18.31 0.95 5.19
CA PRO A 67 19.19 -0.02 4.58
C PRO A 67 18.97 -0.23 3.08
N ALA A 68 17.70 -0.28 2.63
CA ALA A 68 17.38 -0.45 1.21
C ALA A 68 17.87 0.73 0.36
N GLY A 69 17.71 1.98 0.86
CA GLY A 69 18.26 3.17 0.22
C GLY A 69 19.77 3.08 0.06
N LYS A 70 20.50 2.69 1.11
CA LYS A 70 21.95 2.47 1.07
C LYS A 70 22.35 1.34 0.13
N MET A 71 21.56 0.26 0.04
CA MET A 71 21.79 -0.80 -0.95
C MET A 71 21.65 -0.27 -2.37
N LEU A 72 20.59 0.51 -2.64
CA LEU A 72 20.38 1.14 -3.94
C LEU A 72 21.56 1.99 -4.37
N GLU A 73 22.11 2.80 -3.46
CA GLU A 73 23.28 3.65 -3.72
C GLU A 73 24.55 2.82 -3.99
N ARG A 74 24.76 1.72 -3.26
CA ARG A 74 26.01 0.92 -3.33
C ARG A 74 26.03 -0.09 -4.46
N ILE A 75 24.94 -0.81 -4.69
CA ILE A 75 24.91 -1.95 -5.62
C ILE A 75 24.01 -1.70 -6.84
N GLY A 76 23.30 -0.56 -6.90
CA GLY A 76 22.45 -0.12 -8.01
C GLY A 76 21.06 -0.74 -8.01
N TYR A 77 20.26 -0.30 -8.97
CA TYR A 77 18.83 -0.64 -9.07
C TYR A 77 18.60 -2.12 -9.36
N LYS A 78 19.28 -2.68 -10.37
CA LYS A 78 19.08 -4.08 -10.79
C LYS A 78 19.40 -5.05 -9.67
N LYS A 79 20.57 -4.90 -9.04
CA LYS A 79 21.01 -5.84 -7.97
C LYS A 79 20.14 -5.71 -6.73
N THR A 80 19.72 -4.49 -6.36
CA THR A 80 18.80 -4.27 -5.23
C THR A 80 17.45 -4.91 -5.51
N ALA A 81 16.89 -4.78 -6.73
CA ALA A 81 15.64 -5.43 -7.09
C ALA A 81 15.73 -6.96 -7.10
N LEU A 82 16.82 -7.53 -7.63
CA LEU A 82 17.05 -8.99 -7.59
C LEU A 82 17.14 -9.51 -6.16
N ALA A 83 17.88 -8.81 -5.28
CA ALA A 83 17.94 -9.15 -3.85
C ALA A 83 16.54 -9.07 -3.20
N ALA A 84 15.78 -8.03 -3.52
CA ALA A 84 14.42 -7.87 -3.02
C ALA A 84 13.50 -9.02 -3.44
N ILE A 85 13.52 -9.41 -4.71
CA ILE A 85 12.74 -10.53 -5.25
C ILE A 85 13.13 -11.84 -4.55
N ALA A 86 14.44 -12.10 -4.35
CA ALA A 86 14.91 -13.30 -3.66
C ALA A 86 14.44 -13.33 -2.20
N VAL A 87 14.52 -12.20 -1.48
CA VAL A 87 14.01 -12.07 -0.10
C VAL A 87 12.50 -12.31 -0.05
N GLY A 88 11.75 -11.79 -1.02
CA GLY A 88 10.30 -11.99 -1.10
C GLY A 88 9.92 -13.44 -1.36
N PHE A 89 10.64 -14.13 -2.24
CA PHE A 89 10.48 -15.56 -2.46
C PHE A 89 10.67 -16.35 -1.17
N VAL A 90 11.75 -16.08 -0.42
CA VAL A 90 12.00 -16.71 0.89
C VAL A 90 10.86 -16.41 1.87
N GLY A 91 10.39 -15.17 1.93
CA GLY A 91 9.27 -14.78 2.80
C GLY A 91 8.00 -15.60 2.52
N VAL A 92 7.65 -15.78 1.24
CA VAL A 92 6.49 -16.58 0.84
C VAL A 92 6.73 -18.07 1.15
N CYS A 93 7.95 -18.60 0.96
CA CYS A 93 8.28 -19.97 1.36
C CYS A 93 8.12 -20.20 2.87
N VAL A 94 8.56 -19.24 3.71
CA VAL A 94 8.37 -19.33 5.16
C VAL A 94 6.88 -19.27 5.53
N THR A 95 6.09 -18.43 4.86
CA THR A 95 4.64 -18.40 5.03
C THR A 95 4.01 -19.74 4.63
N PHE A 96 4.44 -20.38 3.55
CA PHE A 96 4.01 -21.71 3.15
C PHE A 96 4.33 -22.77 4.22
N LEU A 97 5.56 -22.77 4.74
CA LEU A 97 5.99 -23.67 5.81
C LEU A 97 5.17 -23.48 7.09
N SER A 98 4.65 -22.28 7.36
CA SER A 98 3.79 -22.04 8.52
C SER A 98 2.50 -22.84 8.49
N GLY A 99 1.96 -23.10 7.29
CA GLY A 99 0.79 -23.93 7.10
C GLY A 99 1.04 -25.39 7.51
N SER A 100 2.18 -25.95 7.13
CA SER A 100 2.61 -27.30 7.52
C SER A 100 3.00 -27.41 9.00
N ALA A 101 3.61 -26.36 9.54
CA ALA A 101 4.03 -26.30 10.94
C ALA A 101 2.87 -25.98 11.91
N GLY A 102 1.73 -25.48 11.40
CA GLY A 102 0.62 -25.00 12.23
C GLY A 102 1.04 -23.88 13.19
N SER A 103 2.01 -23.05 12.81
CA SER A 103 2.65 -22.09 13.70
C SER A 103 2.38 -20.66 13.28
N PHE A 104 1.70 -19.92 14.15
CA PHE A 104 1.46 -18.48 13.98
C PHE A 104 2.75 -17.66 13.97
N ALA A 105 3.74 -18.02 14.79
CA ALA A 105 5.02 -17.33 14.83
C ALA A 105 5.80 -17.48 13.49
N VAL A 106 5.75 -18.65 12.87
CA VAL A 106 6.36 -18.88 11.54
C VAL A 106 5.63 -18.05 10.47
N TYR A 107 4.31 -17.95 10.53
CA TYR A 107 3.53 -17.08 9.65
C TYR A 107 3.96 -15.62 9.77
N LEU A 108 4.06 -15.09 11.01
CA LEU A 108 4.50 -13.71 11.24
C LEU A 108 5.93 -13.47 10.72
N THR A 109 6.82 -14.44 10.88
CA THR A 109 8.18 -14.38 10.35
C THR A 109 8.19 -14.30 8.82
N GLY A 110 7.37 -15.11 8.16
CA GLY A 110 7.19 -15.06 6.70
C GLY A 110 6.66 -13.70 6.22
N ALA A 111 5.65 -13.17 6.90
CA ALA A 111 5.10 -11.85 6.62
C ALA A 111 6.13 -10.73 6.80
N PHE A 112 6.95 -10.79 7.85
CA PHE A 112 8.02 -9.82 8.12
C PHE A 112 9.12 -9.85 7.05
N ILE A 113 9.57 -11.04 6.64
CA ILE A 113 10.55 -11.20 5.56
C ILE A 113 9.98 -10.69 4.22
N SER A 114 8.72 -10.97 3.94
CA SER A 114 8.03 -10.43 2.75
C SER A 114 7.99 -8.90 2.78
N GLY A 115 7.78 -8.30 3.95
CA GLY A 115 7.81 -6.85 4.14
C GLY A 115 9.15 -6.22 3.78
N PHE A 116 10.29 -6.85 4.10
CA PHE A 116 11.60 -6.38 3.64
C PHE A 116 11.69 -6.32 2.13
N SER A 117 11.22 -7.37 1.44
CA SER A 117 11.18 -7.40 -0.01
C SER A 117 10.35 -6.25 -0.58
N MET A 118 9.15 -6.05 -0.04
CA MET A 118 8.23 -5.00 -0.51
C MET A 118 8.83 -3.60 -0.32
N CYS A 119 9.48 -3.34 0.82
CA CYS A 119 10.20 -2.11 1.07
C CYS A 119 11.32 -1.87 0.05
N MET A 120 12.18 -2.88 -0.16
CA MET A 120 13.30 -2.81 -1.11
C MET A 120 12.81 -2.57 -2.55
N LEU A 121 11.73 -3.24 -2.96
CA LEU A 121 11.14 -3.03 -4.29
C LEU A 121 10.59 -1.60 -4.44
N ASN A 122 9.89 -1.07 -3.44
CA ASN A 122 9.39 0.30 -3.48
C ASN A 122 10.51 1.34 -3.58
N VAL A 123 11.64 1.11 -2.89
CA VAL A 123 12.84 1.96 -3.00
C VAL A 123 13.43 1.94 -4.41
N VAL A 124 13.29 0.84 -5.15
CA VAL A 124 13.76 0.71 -6.54
C VAL A 124 12.79 1.29 -7.55
N VAL A 125 11.51 0.86 -7.51
CA VAL A 125 10.57 1.12 -8.61
C VAL A 125 10.14 2.57 -8.70
N ASN A 126 9.95 3.25 -7.56
CA ASN A 126 9.50 4.64 -7.53
C ASN A 126 10.51 5.61 -8.19
N PRO A 127 11.79 5.69 -7.76
CA PRO A 127 12.75 6.59 -8.39
C PRO A 127 13.10 6.15 -9.82
N MET A 128 13.09 4.85 -10.11
CA MET A 128 13.38 4.36 -11.46
C MET A 128 12.32 4.84 -12.46
N LEU A 129 11.02 4.70 -12.17
CA LEU A 129 9.96 5.19 -13.06
C LEU A 129 10.02 6.71 -13.24
N ASN A 130 10.29 7.45 -12.16
CA ASN A 130 10.45 8.90 -12.26
C ASN A 130 11.60 9.27 -13.21
N THR A 131 12.74 8.61 -13.09
CA THR A 131 13.94 8.87 -13.91
C THR A 131 13.75 8.43 -15.37
N LEU A 132 13.15 7.24 -15.60
CA LEU A 132 12.86 6.76 -16.95
C LEU A 132 11.83 7.63 -17.69
N GLY A 133 10.97 8.32 -16.94
CA GLY A 133 10.07 9.36 -17.46
C GLY A 133 10.75 10.69 -17.77
N GLY A 134 12.03 10.85 -17.44
CA GLY A 134 12.77 12.12 -17.60
C GLY A 134 12.47 13.13 -16.48
N GLY A 135 11.91 12.69 -15.36
CA GLY A 135 11.52 13.56 -14.23
C GLY A 135 10.28 14.42 -14.52
N GLY A 136 10.01 15.37 -13.62
CA GLY A 136 8.94 16.34 -13.78
C GLY A 136 7.56 15.74 -14.02
N LYS A 137 6.77 16.35 -14.92
CA LYS A 137 5.39 15.92 -15.21
C LYS A 137 5.31 14.49 -15.76
N ARG A 138 6.22 14.10 -16.66
CA ARG A 138 6.21 12.80 -17.32
C ARG A 138 6.65 11.67 -16.36
N GLY A 139 7.66 11.95 -15.52
CA GLY A 139 8.07 11.04 -14.45
C GLY A 139 6.93 10.81 -13.45
N ASN A 140 6.23 11.86 -13.05
CA ASN A 140 5.05 11.76 -12.20
C ASN A 140 3.91 10.96 -12.85
N GLN A 141 3.67 11.14 -14.17
CA GLN A 141 2.68 10.34 -14.90
C GLN A 141 3.00 8.84 -14.85
N LEU A 142 4.27 8.45 -15.07
CA LEU A 142 4.68 7.04 -14.99
C LEU A 142 4.51 6.48 -13.57
N LEU A 143 4.78 7.28 -12.53
CA LEU A 143 4.51 6.89 -11.14
C LEU A 143 3.00 6.67 -10.88
N GLN A 144 2.13 7.53 -11.40
CA GLN A 144 0.68 7.36 -11.30
C GLN A 144 0.20 6.10 -12.02
N PHE A 145 0.73 5.81 -13.23
CA PHE A 145 0.43 4.55 -13.90
C PHE A 145 0.95 3.33 -13.12
N GLY A 146 2.14 3.40 -12.54
CA GLY A 146 2.65 2.37 -11.63
C GLY A 146 1.71 2.15 -10.44
N GLY A 147 1.27 3.24 -9.81
CA GLY A 147 0.27 3.21 -8.74
C GLY A 147 -1.08 2.61 -9.19
N ALA A 148 -1.52 2.89 -10.41
CA ALA A 148 -2.73 2.29 -10.97
C ALA A 148 -2.59 0.78 -11.15
N ILE A 149 -1.45 0.31 -11.68
CA ILE A 149 -1.15 -1.13 -11.81
C ILE A 149 -1.06 -1.80 -10.43
N ASN A 150 -0.46 -1.13 -9.45
CA ASN A 150 -0.49 -1.58 -8.06
C ASN A 150 -1.93 -1.77 -7.56
N SER A 151 -2.83 -0.83 -7.83
CA SER A 151 -4.24 -0.95 -7.45
C SER A 151 -4.97 -2.09 -8.17
N ILE A 152 -4.63 -2.39 -9.44
CA ILE A 152 -5.15 -3.56 -10.16
C ILE A 152 -4.74 -4.85 -9.43
N GLY A 153 -3.47 -4.99 -9.05
CA GLY A 153 -3.00 -6.14 -8.28
C GLY A 153 -3.75 -6.27 -6.95
N ALA A 154 -3.86 -5.19 -6.19
CA ALA A 154 -4.60 -5.17 -4.95
C ALA A 154 -6.11 -5.48 -5.12
N THR A 155 -6.71 -5.13 -6.27
CA THR A 155 -8.10 -5.47 -6.63
C THR A 155 -8.27 -6.97 -6.89
N ILE A 156 -7.35 -7.54 -7.67
CA ILE A 156 -7.45 -8.93 -8.13
C ILE A 156 -7.18 -9.91 -6.98
N VAL A 157 -6.25 -9.61 -6.09
CA VAL A 157 -5.78 -10.56 -5.07
C VAL A 157 -6.87 -11.01 -4.10
N PRO A 158 -7.62 -10.13 -3.42
CA PRO A 158 -8.67 -10.59 -2.51
C PRO A 158 -9.73 -11.44 -3.21
N VAL A 159 -10.07 -11.07 -4.45
CA VAL A 159 -11.03 -11.78 -5.30
C VAL A 159 -10.49 -13.15 -5.70
N LEU A 160 -9.24 -13.21 -6.19
CA LEU A 160 -8.57 -14.44 -6.59
C LEU A 160 -8.40 -15.40 -5.42
N VAL A 161 -7.99 -14.91 -4.25
CA VAL A 161 -7.79 -15.73 -3.06
C VAL A 161 -9.13 -16.25 -2.57
N GLY A 162 -10.19 -15.43 -2.55
CA GLY A 162 -11.54 -15.88 -2.24
C GLY A 162 -12.03 -17.00 -3.17
N TYR A 163 -11.69 -16.92 -4.46
CA TYR A 163 -11.99 -17.97 -5.44
C TYR A 163 -11.15 -19.25 -5.23
N LEU A 164 -9.85 -19.14 -4.96
CA LEU A 164 -8.92 -20.27 -4.82
C LEU A 164 -9.14 -21.06 -3.53
N ILE A 165 -9.49 -20.37 -2.45
CA ILE A 165 -9.68 -20.98 -1.12
C ILE A 165 -11.15 -21.41 -0.93
N GLY A 166 -12.07 -20.74 -1.62
CA GLY A 166 -13.50 -20.91 -1.42
C GLY A 166 -14.00 -20.33 -0.10
N THR A 167 -15.06 -20.91 0.45
CA THR A 167 -15.63 -20.45 1.72
C THR A 167 -14.70 -20.78 2.87
N ILE A 168 -14.19 -19.75 3.56
CA ILE A 168 -13.38 -19.94 4.77
C ILE A 168 -14.31 -20.31 5.93
N SER A 169 -14.06 -21.47 6.50
CA SER A 169 -14.74 -21.99 7.70
C SER A 169 -13.77 -22.05 8.89
N SER A 170 -14.26 -22.48 10.05
CA SER A 170 -13.42 -22.74 11.23
C SER A 170 -12.34 -23.81 10.98
N GLU A 171 -12.51 -24.66 9.97
CA GLU A 171 -11.56 -25.70 9.61
C GLU A 171 -10.53 -25.23 8.58
N THR A 172 -10.69 -24.02 8.02
CA THR A 172 -9.77 -23.48 7.02
C THR A 172 -8.46 -23.06 7.68
N SER A 173 -7.36 -23.66 7.22
CA SER A 173 -6.01 -23.39 7.69
C SER A 173 -5.18 -22.62 6.64
N ILE A 174 -4.01 -22.13 7.04
CA ILE A 174 -3.04 -21.51 6.11
C ILE A 174 -2.69 -22.49 4.97
N ALA A 175 -2.67 -23.80 5.22
CA ALA A 175 -2.40 -24.80 4.20
C ALA A 175 -3.44 -24.79 3.05
N ASN A 176 -4.68 -24.38 3.29
CA ASN A 176 -5.69 -24.23 2.24
C ASN A 176 -5.36 -23.07 1.29
N ALA A 177 -4.52 -22.13 1.70
CA ALA A 177 -4.03 -21.04 0.86
C ALA A 177 -2.79 -21.41 0.01
N ASN A 178 -2.32 -22.66 0.07
CA ASN A 178 -1.17 -23.12 -0.70
C ASN A 178 -1.25 -22.79 -2.21
N PRO A 179 -2.42 -22.90 -2.91
CA PRO A 179 -2.50 -22.51 -4.31
C PRO A 179 -2.13 -21.05 -4.55
N ALA A 180 -2.55 -20.13 -3.66
CA ALA A 180 -2.21 -18.72 -3.75
C ALA A 180 -0.73 -18.48 -3.43
N LEU A 181 -0.15 -19.23 -2.47
CA LEU A 181 1.28 -19.13 -2.14
C LEU A 181 2.15 -19.69 -3.26
N PHE A 182 1.79 -20.79 -3.89
CA PHE A 182 2.50 -21.31 -5.08
C PHE A 182 2.46 -20.32 -6.25
N LEU A 183 1.32 -19.66 -6.46
CA LEU A 183 1.21 -18.61 -7.46
C LEU A 183 2.15 -17.44 -7.14
N ALA A 184 2.20 -17.00 -5.89
CA ALA A 184 3.12 -15.96 -5.43
C ALA A 184 4.59 -16.37 -5.64
N MET A 185 4.99 -17.58 -5.26
CA MET A 185 6.34 -18.10 -5.51
C MET A 185 6.67 -18.12 -7.02
N GLY A 186 5.73 -18.54 -7.86
CA GLY A 186 5.87 -18.54 -9.31
C GLY A 186 6.10 -17.13 -9.87
N ILE A 187 5.34 -16.14 -9.39
CA ILE A 187 5.50 -14.73 -9.77
C ILE A 187 6.90 -14.22 -9.39
N PHE A 188 7.38 -14.49 -8.17
CA PHE A 188 8.73 -14.11 -7.74
C PHE A 188 9.81 -14.78 -8.58
N ALA A 189 9.70 -16.09 -8.82
CA ALA A 189 10.68 -16.82 -9.63
C ALA A 189 10.74 -16.30 -11.07
N LEU A 190 9.58 -16.10 -11.69
CA LEU A 190 9.48 -15.52 -13.04
C LEU A 190 10.07 -14.11 -13.09
N ALA A 191 9.71 -13.24 -12.15
CA ALA A 191 10.23 -11.88 -12.06
C ALA A 191 11.75 -11.87 -11.89
N PHE A 192 12.30 -12.79 -11.08
CA PHE A 192 13.76 -12.93 -10.91
C PHE A 192 14.44 -13.30 -12.23
N ILE A 193 13.96 -14.32 -12.93
CA ILE A 193 14.54 -14.81 -14.21
C ILE A 193 14.49 -13.70 -15.25
N VAL A 194 13.35 -13.03 -15.40
CA VAL A 194 13.16 -11.96 -16.38
C VAL A 194 14.08 -10.79 -16.05
N LEU A 195 14.08 -10.30 -14.81
CA LEU A 195 14.93 -9.19 -14.40
C LEU A 195 16.43 -9.52 -14.51
N PHE A 196 16.81 -10.75 -14.20
CA PHE A 196 18.21 -11.19 -14.31
C PHE A 196 18.72 -11.11 -15.76
N SER A 197 17.89 -11.51 -16.71
CA SER A 197 18.23 -11.50 -18.16
C SER A 197 18.15 -10.11 -18.80
N MET A 198 17.45 -9.14 -18.16
CA MET A 198 17.28 -7.79 -18.72
C MET A 198 18.43 -6.84 -18.35
N ASN A 199 18.73 -5.90 -19.24
CA ASN A 199 19.59 -4.76 -18.93
C ASN A 199 18.73 -3.60 -18.42
N ILE A 200 18.89 -3.23 -17.15
CA ILE A 200 18.23 -2.10 -16.51
C ILE A 200 19.22 -0.92 -16.48
N PRO A 201 18.81 0.30 -16.87
CA PRO A 201 19.63 1.49 -16.73
C PRO A 201 19.96 1.76 -15.27
N GLU A 202 21.15 2.28 -15.00
CA GLU A 202 21.63 2.67 -13.66
C GLU A 202 21.84 4.20 -13.61
N PRO A 203 20.75 5.00 -13.52
CA PRO A 203 20.82 6.44 -13.75
C PRO A 203 21.59 7.22 -12.69
N HIS A 204 21.82 6.64 -11.52
CA HIS A 204 22.45 7.32 -10.39
C HIS A 204 23.83 6.78 -9.99
N ALA A 205 24.38 5.79 -10.69
CA ALA A 205 25.72 5.28 -10.41
C ALA A 205 26.80 6.37 -10.53
N ALA A 206 26.56 7.39 -11.36
CA ALA A 206 27.48 8.53 -11.54
C ALA A 206 27.25 9.68 -10.53
N ALA A 207 26.05 9.82 -9.97
CA ALA A 207 25.72 10.90 -9.03
C ALA A 207 26.13 10.60 -7.59
N ALA A 208 26.17 9.32 -7.20
CA ALA A 208 26.54 8.89 -5.85
C ALA A 208 28.03 9.20 -5.51
N VAL A 209 28.89 9.28 -6.53
CA VAL A 209 30.33 9.59 -6.36
C VAL A 209 30.60 11.10 -6.16
N ALA A 210 29.64 11.96 -6.54
CA ALA A 210 29.83 13.42 -6.54
C ALA A 210 29.44 14.13 -5.23
N ASN A 211 28.71 13.49 -4.31
CA ASN A 211 28.10 14.18 -3.16
C ASN A 211 28.78 13.88 -1.81
N GLY A 212 30.09 14.17 -1.69
CA GLY A 212 30.78 14.29 -0.41
C GLY A 212 30.45 15.56 0.40
N VAL A 213 29.40 16.31 0.02
CA VAL A 213 28.98 17.53 0.74
C VAL A 213 28.13 17.12 1.96
N LYS A 214 28.67 17.28 3.16
CA LYS A 214 27.90 17.22 4.42
C LYS A 214 26.77 18.25 4.35
N ASN A 215 25.53 17.78 4.24
CA ASN A 215 24.37 18.64 4.30
C ASN A 215 24.27 19.28 5.69
N SER A 216 24.11 20.60 5.76
CA SER A 216 24.00 21.36 7.01
C SER A 216 22.69 21.13 7.76
N HIS A 217 21.63 20.70 7.04
CA HIS A 217 20.31 20.45 7.59
C HIS A 217 19.79 19.05 7.21
N SER A 218 18.74 18.60 7.89
CA SER A 218 18.01 17.37 7.61
C SER A 218 16.60 17.71 7.11
N PRO A 219 15.92 16.86 6.31
CA PRO A 219 14.50 17.03 6.01
C PRO A 219 13.64 17.25 7.25
N LEU A 220 14.02 16.64 8.37
CA LEU A 220 13.32 16.79 9.67
C LEU A 220 13.39 18.20 10.26
N SER A 221 14.25 19.08 9.75
CA SER A 221 14.29 20.49 10.15
C SER A 221 13.12 21.31 9.56
N PHE A 222 12.40 20.75 8.58
CA PHE A 222 11.29 21.42 7.91
C PHE A 222 9.96 20.97 8.51
N ARG A 223 9.24 21.90 9.14
CA ARG A 223 7.97 21.62 9.83
C ARG A 223 6.94 20.93 8.92
N HIS A 224 6.73 21.44 7.69
CA HIS A 224 5.77 20.88 6.76
C HIS A 224 6.13 19.46 6.32
N PHE A 225 7.42 19.14 6.26
CA PHE A 225 7.90 17.78 6.00
C PHE A 225 7.61 16.84 7.18
N VAL A 226 7.91 17.24 8.42
CA VAL A 226 7.66 16.41 9.61
C VAL A 226 6.17 16.10 9.75
N LEU A 227 5.31 17.12 9.59
CA LEU A 227 3.86 16.92 9.61
C LEU A 227 3.38 16.06 8.42
N GLY A 228 4.03 16.18 7.25
CA GLY A 228 3.78 15.34 6.09
C GLY A 228 4.21 13.89 6.29
N ALA A 229 5.31 13.64 6.99
CA ALA A 229 5.74 12.30 7.35
C ALA A 229 4.71 11.61 8.28
N ILE A 230 4.16 12.33 9.26
CA ILE A 230 3.04 11.83 10.07
C ILE A 230 1.81 11.60 9.20
N ALA A 231 1.53 12.49 8.25
CA ALA A 231 0.39 12.34 7.34
C ALA A 231 0.52 11.08 6.47
N ILE A 232 1.71 10.75 5.95
CA ILE A 232 1.96 9.49 5.22
C ILE A 232 1.73 8.27 6.11
N PHE A 233 2.24 8.29 7.34
CA PHE A 233 2.00 7.21 8.31
C PHE A 233 0.52 6.95 8.50
N LEU A 234 -0.26 7.99 8.76
CA LEU A 234 -1.71 7.86 8.95
C LEU A 234 -2.43 7.47 7.66
N TYR A 235 -2.03 8.05 6.52
CA TYR A 235 -2.63 7.72 5.22
C TYR A 235 -2.51 6.23 4.88
N VAL A 236 -1.30 5.66 4.98
CA VAL A 236 -1.12 4.23 4.66
C VAL A 236 -1.93 3.36 5.62
N GLY A 237 -2.02 3.78 6.88
CA GLY A 237 -2.87 3.14 7.87
C GLY A 237 -4.37 3.20 7.54
N ILE A 238 -4.86 4.33 7.03
CA ILE A 238 -6.24 4.49 6.55
C ILE A 238 -6.49 3.59 5.33
N GLU A 239 -5.57 3.64 4.35
CA GLU A 239 -5.66 2.88 3.09
C GLU A 239 -5.82 1.39 3.34
N VAL A 240 -5.06 0.83 4.29
CA VAL A 240 -5.06 -0.60 4.61
C VAL A 240 -6.12 -0.94 5.66
N GLY A 241 -6.32 -0.08 6.65
CA GLY A 241 -7.21 -0.34 7.79
C GLY A 241 -8.68 -0.42 7.39
N ILE A 242 -9.14 0.47 6.52
CA ILE A 242 -10.55 0.46 6.07
C ILE A 242 -10.95 -0.90 5.49
N PRO A 243 -10.31 -1.40 4.42
CA PRO A 243 -10.71 -2.67 3.81
C PRO A 243 -10.44 -3.89 4.72
N ASN A 244 -9.37 -3.88 5.52
CA ASN A 244 -9.04 -5.01 6.39
C ASN A 244 -10.10 -5.23 7.48
N ILE A 245 -10.47 -4.17 8.20
CA ILE A 245 -11.50 -4.30 9.25
C ILE A 245 -12.88 -4.51 8.65
N ALA A 246 -13.20 -3.90 7.49
CA ALA A 246 -14.44 -4.19 6.78
C ALA A 246 -14.53 -5.68 6.38
N ASN A 247 -13.42 -6.29 5.93
CA ASN A 247 -13.38 -7.72 5.63
C ASN A 247 -13.62 -8.59 6.86
N LEU A 248 -12.96 -8.27 7.97
CA LEU A 248 -13.16 -8.98 9.24
C LEU A 248 -14.61 -8.87 9.75
N PHE A 249 -15.21 -7.68 9.62
CA PHE A 249 -16.60 -7.47 9.99
C PHE A 249 -17.56 -8.29 9.12
N MET A 250 -17.36 -8.27 7.80
CA MET A 250 -18.21 -9.04 6.87
C MET A 250 -18.10 -10.54 7.08
N THR A 251 -16.88 -11.06 7.28
CA THR A 251 -16.62 -12.51 7.38
C THR A 251 -16.73 -13.06 8.80
N GLY A 252 -16.74 -12.19 9.82
CA GLY A 252 -16.90 -12.58 11.22
C GLY A 252 -18.25 -13.26 11.46
N SER A 253 -18.25 -14.24 12.38
CA SER A 253 -19.49 -14.90 12.75
C SER A 253 -20.47 -13.94 13.43
N THR A 254 -21.77 -14.19 13.28
CA THR A 254 -22.82 -13.39 13.94
C THR A 254 -22.74 -13.46 15.46
N GLU A 255 -22.22 -14.56 16.01
CA GLU A 255 -21.94 -14.73 17.45
C GLU A 255 -20.85 -13.77 17.95
N ALA A 256 -19.91 -13.41 17.06
CA ALA A 256 -18.84 -12.45 17.32
C ALA A 256 -19.17 -11.04 16.81
N ASN A 257 -20.45 -10.70 16.66
CA ASN A 257 -20.94 -9.42 16.11
C ASN A 257 -20.44 -9.14 14.68
N GLY A 258 -20.11 -10.16 13.90
CA GLY A 258 -19.83 -10.06 12.47
C GLY A 258 -21.10 -10.30 11.65
N LEU A 259 -20.97 -10.20 10.32
CA LEU A 259 -22.13 -10.32 9.41
C LEU A 259 -22.31 -11.75 8.86
N GLY A 260 -21.35 -12.66 9.00
CA GLY A 260 -21.40 -14.02 8.47
C GLY A 260 -21.45 -14.10 6.94
N ILE A 261 -20.99 -13.03 6.23
CA ILE A 261 -20.95 -13.00 4.76
C ILE A 261 -19.83 -13.93 4.29
N ASP A 262 -20.10 -14.71 3.24
CA ASP A 262 -19.10 -15.59 2.65
C ASP A 262 -17.86 -14.83 2.15
N THR A 263 -16.70 -15.48 2.20
CA THR A 263 -15.41 -14.86 1.89
C THR A 263 -15.25 -14.45 0.42
N THR A 264 -15.93 -15.11 -0.50
CA THR A 264 -15.91 -14.77 -1.93
C THR A 264 -16.64 -13.45 -2.16
N THR A 265 -17.80 -13.28 -1.54
CA THR A 265 -18.57 -12.02 -1.57
C THR A 265 -17.80 -10.91 -0.86
N ALA A 266 -17.28 -11.16 0.36
CA ALA A 266 -16.47 -10.19 1.09
C ALA A 266 -15.21 -9.79 0.32
N GLY A 267 -14.53 -10.74 -0.32
CA GLY A 267 -13.38 -10.49 -1.21
C GLY A 267 -13.74 -9.60 -2.40
N SER A 268 -14.93 -9.79 -3.00
CA SER A 268 -15.43 -8.95 -4.09
C SER A 268 -15.72 -7.52 -3.63
N VAL A 269 -16.28 -7.37 -2.44
CA VAL A 269 -16.54 -6.06 -1.81
C VAL A 269 -15.22 -5.32 -1.53
N VAL A 270 -14.26 -5.99 -0.92
CA VAL A 270 -12.91 -5.43 -0.67
C VAL A 270 -12.15 -5.14 -1.98
N GLY A 271 -12.25 -6.04 -2.95
CA GLY A 271 -11.70 -5.83 -4.29
C GLY A 271 -12.24 -4.55 -4.94
N THR A 272 -13.53 -4.24 -4.68
CA THR A 272 -14.17 -3.02 -5.18
C THR A 272 -13.57 -1.75 -4.55
N TYR A 273 -13.14 -1.76 -3.29
CA TYR A 273 -12.39 -0.64 -2.68
C TYR A 273 -11.11 -0.33 -3.49
N TRP A 274 -10.33 -1.34 -3.82
CA TRP A 274 -9.09 -1.19 -4.58
C TRP A 274 -9.36 -0.83 -6.04
N TYR A 275 -10.45 -1.34 -6.62
CA TYR A 275 -10.91 -0.94 -7.96
C TYR A 275 -11.29 0.54 -8.01
N LEU A 276 -12.03 1.04 -7.00
CA LEU A 276 -12.36 2.46 -6.88
C LEU A 276 -11.09 3.31 -6.70
N MET A 277 -10.10 2.81 -5.97
CA MET A 277 -8.81 3.48 -5.86
C MET A 277 -8.07 3.52 -7.20
N PHE A 278 -8.12 2.45 -8.00
CA PHE A 278 -7.58 2.45 -9.35
C PHE A 278 -8.22 3.54 -10.23
N ILE A 279 -9.54 3.61 -10.26
CA ILE A 279 -10.29 4.65 -10.98
C ILE A 279 -9.91 6.04 -10.48
N GLY A 280 -9.85 6.22 -9.16
CA GLY A 280 -9.46 7.49 -8.55
C GLY A 280 -8.05 7.92 -8.89
N ARG A 281 -7.07 7.00 -8.98
CA ARG A 281 -5.69 7.30 -9.42
C ARG A 281 -5.62 7.72 -10.89
N LEU A 282 -6.36 7.06 -11.77
CA LEU A 282 -6.43 7.45 -13.18
C LEU A 282 -7.07 8.85 -13.37
N THR A 283 -8.20 9.08 -12.71
CA THR A 283 -8.89 10.37 -12.78
C THR A 283 -8.11 11.47 -12.06
N GLY A 284 -7.53 11.18 -10.91
CA GLY A 284 -6.69 12.09 -10.12
C GLY A 284 -5.46 12.56 -10.88
N GLY A 285 -4.82 11.68 -11.65
CA GLY A 285 -3.70 12.06 -12.55
C GLY A 285 -4.12 13.09 -13.59
N SER A 286 -5.31 12.95 -14.16
CA SER A 286 -5.87 13.88 -15.14
C SER A 286 -6.31 15.21 -14.49
N LEU A 287 -6.93 15.15 -13.31
CA LEU A 287 -7.40 16.32 -12.56
C LEU A 287 -6.25 17.08 -11.90
N GLY A 288 -5.16 16.41 -11.53
CA GLY A 288 -3.97 17.03 -10.93
C GLY A 288 -3.28 18.09 -11.80
N ALA A 289 -3.57 18.09 -13.11
CA ALA A 289 -3.15 19.18 -14.00
C ALA A 289 -3.95 20.49 -13.80
N LYS A 290 -5.17 20.39 -13.23
CA LYS A 290 -6.11 21.53 -13.07
C LYS A 290 -6.21 22.01 -11.62
N PHE A 291 -6.09 21.12 -10.65
CA PHE A 291 -6.28 21.41 -9.23
C PHE A 291 -4.96 21.29 -8.46
N SER A 292 -4.79 22.12 -7.42
CA SER A 292 -3.62 22.04 -6.55
C SER A 292 -3.67 20.80 -5.65
N SER A 293 -2.49 20.26 -5.31
CA SER A 293 -2.36 19.13 -4.36
C SER A 293 -3.06 19.41 -3.03
N LYS A 294 -2.97 20.66 -2.54
CA LYS A 294 -3.66 21.12 -1.33
C LYS A 294 -5.18 21.04 -1.47
N GLY A 295 -5.72 21.56 -2.57
CA GLY A 295 -7.18 21.55 -2.82
C GLY A 295 -7.72 20.13 -2.96
N MET A 296 -7.03 19.29 -3.73
CA MET A 296 -7.42 17.88 -3.91
C MET A 296 -7.38 17.12 -2.59
N LEU A 297 -6.28 17.22 -1.82
CA LEU A 297 -6.14 16.54 -0.53
C LEU A 297 -7.22 17.01 0.47
N SER A 298 -7.49 18.32 0.52
CA SER A 298 -8.55 18.86 1.40
C SER A 298 -9.93 18.30 1.05
N PHE A 299 -10.27 18.29 -0.25
CA PHE A 299 -11.55 17.79 -0.72
C PHE A 299 -11.74 16.29 -0.42
N VAL A 300 -10.77 15.45 -0.77
CA VAL A 300 -10.90 14.00 -0.55
C VAL A 300 -10.84 13.64 0.93
N SER A 301 -10.09 14.38 1.75
CA SER A 301 -10.09 14.17 3.20
C SER A 301 -11.44 14.53 3.83
N LEU A 302 -12.04 15.64 3.41
CA LEU A 302 -13.38 16.03 3.89
C LEU A 302 -14.43 15.01 3.45
N LEU A 303 -14.41 14.58 2.18
CA LEU A 303 -15.36 13.59 1.67
C LEU A 303 -15.18 12.23 2.35
N GLY A 304 -13.95 11.78 2.54
CA GLY A 304 -13.65 10.54 3.27
C GLY A 304 -14.12 10.59 4.72
N LEU A 305 -13.94 11.75 5.39
CA LEU A 305 -14.45 11.97 6.73
C LEU A 305 -15.97 11.82 6.79
N VAL A 306 -16.69 12.42 5.83
CA VAL A 306 -18.15 12.30 5.73
C VAL A 306 -18.55 10.83 5.52
N PHE A 307 -17.89 10.10 4.63
CA PHE A 307 -18.22 8.70 4.37
C PHE A 307 -17.99 7.81 5.61
N VAL A 308 -16.90 7.99 6.32
CA VAL A 308 -16.63 7.20 7.54
C VAL A 308 -17.63 7.55 8.64
N LEU A 309 -17.97 8.82 8.81
CA LEU A 309 -19.00 9.22 9.79
C LEU A 309 -20.37 8.64 9.42
N LEU A 310 -20.76 8.67 8.14
CA LEU A 310 -21.99 8.02 7.68
C LEU A 310 -21.97 6.51 7.98
N ALA A 311 -20.82 5.85 7.76
CA ALA A 311 -20.68 4.43 8.07
C ALA A 311 -20.86 4.13 9.58
N ILE A 312 -20.40 5.02 10.47
CA ILE A 312 -20.52 4.85 11.92
C ILE A 312 -21.96 5.07 12.41
N PHE A 313 -22.68 6.06 11.82
CA PHE A 313 -23.98 6.48 12.33
C PHE A 313 -25.18 5.81 11.65
N ILE A 314 -24.99 5.24 10.45
CA ILE A 314 -26.06 4.52 9.76
C ILE A 314 -26.26 3.14 10.43
N PRO A 315 -27.53 2.77 10.76
CA PRO A 315 -27.80 1.46 11.33
C PRO A 315 -27.36 0.31 10.40
N GLU A 316 -26.72 -0.70 10.97
CA GLU A 316 -26.23 -1.88 10.22
C GLU A 316 -27.37 -2.68 9.58
N THR A 317 -28.61 -2.49 10.05
CA THR A 317 -29.81 -3.11 9.48
C THR A 317 -30.22 -2.54 8.12
N GLN A 318 -29.70 -1.37 7.74
CA GLN A 318 -29.96 -0.78 6.42
C GLN A 318 -29.11 -1.46 5.36
N MET A 319 -29.70 -2.39 4.63
CA MET A 319 -29.03 -3.14 3.57
C MET A 319 -29.16 -2.43 2.21
N VAL A 320 -28.14 -2.56 1.39
CA VAL A 320 -28.09 -2.02 0.03
C VAL A 320 -27.50 -3.05 -0.93
N ASN A 321 -27.98 -3.08 -2.17
CA ASN A 321 -27.36 -3.82 -3.25
C ASN A 321 -26.24 -2.98 -3.87
N MET A 322 -25.01 -3.24 -3.45
CA MET A 322 -23.83 -2.52 -3.88
C MET A 322 -23.22 -3.19 -5.13
N PRO A 323 -22.88 -2.42 -6.19
CA PRO A 323 -22.09 -2.94 -7.28
C PRO A 323 -20.71 -3.40 -6.78
N VAL A 324 -20.31 -4.63 -7.14
CA VAL A 324 -19.03 -5.21 -6.77
C VAL A 324 -18.30 -5.77 -7.99
N PHE A 325 -16.97 -5.71 -7.94
CA PHE A 325 -16.09 -6.32 -8.91
C PHE A 325 -15.86 -7.79 -8.53
N LYS A 326 -16.20 -8.71 -9.45
CA LYS A 326 -16.16 -10.16 -9.22
C LYS A 326 -14.91 -10.81 -9.78
N ALA A 327 -14.64 -12.04 -9.35
CA ALA A 327 -13.50 -12.85 -9.77
C ALA A 327 -13.46 -13.14 -11.28
N ASP A 328 -14.61 -13.22 -11.92
CA ASP A 328 -14.76 -13.43 -13.38
C ASP A 328 -14.57 -12.13 -14.20
N ILE A 329 -14.04 -11.08 -13.57
CA ILE A 329 -13.81 -9.76 -14.18
C ILE A 329 -15.14 -9.09 -14.63
N SER A 330 -16.25 -9.50 -14.04
CA SER A 330 -17.57 -8.90 -14.25
C SER A 330 -17.96 -8.00 -13.07
N PHE A 331 -19.01 -7.23 -13.28
CA PHE A 331 -19.68 -6.52 -12.20
C PHE A 331 -20.93 -7.30 -11.78
N GLY A 332 -21.17 -7.34 -10.48
CA GLY A 332 -22.37 -7.91 -9.91
C GLY A 332 -22.90 -7.03 -8.80
N LEU A 333 -23.88 -7.55 -8.08
CA LEU A 333 -24.45 -6.92 -6.90
C LEU A 333 -24.16 -7.80 -5.69
N ALA A 334 -23.73 -7.18 -4.59
CA ALA A 334 -23.65 -7.80 -3.28
C ALA A 334 -24.57 -7.06 -2.31
N GLN A 335 -25.33 -7.81 -1.54
CA GLN A 335 -26.16 -7.24 -0.49
C GLN A 335 -25.32 -7.05 0.77
N VAL A 336 -25.08 -5.80 1.14
CA VAL A 336 -24.26 -5.43 2.30
C VAL A 336 -24.95 -4.31 3.08
N PRO A 337 -24.59 -4.11 4.36
CA PRO A 337 -24.99 -2.91 5.09
C PRO A 337 -24.53 -1.65 4.37
N MET A 338 -25.35 -0.61 4.41
CA MET A 338 -25.02 0.70 3.80
C MET A 338 -23.76 1.30 4.42
N SER A 339 -23.44 1.00 5.67
CA SER A 339 -22.18 1.35 6.33
C SER A 339 -20.97 0.82 5.54
N ILE A 340 -21.00 -0.45 5.14
CA ILE A 340 -19.93 -1.06 4.32
C ILE A 340 -19.79 -0.34 2.97
N MET A 341 -20.90 -0.02 2.31
CA MET A 341 -20.84 0.73 1.03
C MET A 341 -20.09 2.06 1.19
N PHE A 342 -20.35 2.83 2.25
CA PHE A 342 -19.62 4.09 2.48
C PHE A 342 -18.14 3.87 2.78
N LEU A 343 -17.78 2.81 3.51
CA LEU A 343 -16.38 2.45 3.73
C LEU A 343 -15.67 2.10 2.42
N ILE A 344 -16.32 1.37 1.53
CA ILE A 344 -15.76 1.01 0.23
C ILE A 344 -15.60 2.23 -0.68
N LEU A 345 -16.53 3.19 -0.64
CA LEU A 345 -16.42 4.46 -1.38
C LEU A 345 -15.21 5.29 -0.94
N CYS A 346 -14.68 5.10 0.26
CA CYS A 346 -13.43 5.73 0.69
C CYS A 346 -12.24 5.37 -0.21
N GLY A 347 -12.29 4.27 -0.98
CA GLY A 347 -11.27 3.94 -1.98
C GLY A 347 -11.05 5.05 -3.01
N LEU A 348 -12.11 5.78 -3.41
CA LEU A 348 -11.97 6.97 -4.26
C LEU A 348 -11.22 8.10 -3.54
N CYS A 349 -11.49 8.29 -2.24
CA CYS A 349 -10.87 9.35 -1.46
C CYS A 349 -9.38 9.07 -1.22
N THR A 350 -9.03 7.86 -0.86
CA THR A 350 -7.63 7.47 -0.57
C THR A 350 -6.75 7.47 -1.83
N SER A 351 -7.33 7.36 -3.01
CA SER A 351 -6.63 7.21 -4.29
C SER A 351 -5.58 8.30 -4.58
N VAL A 352 -5.88 9.56 -4.26
CA VAL A 352 -5.01 10.71 -4.58
C VAL A 352 -4.24 11.24 -3.37
N MET A 353 -4.46 10.68 -2.18
CA MET A 353 -3.87 11.19 -0.94
C MET A 353 -2.35 11.04 -0.91
N TRP A 354 -1.81 9.87 -1.35
CA TRP A 354 -0.36 9.65 -1.39
C TRP A 354 0.38 10.75 -2.13
N GLY A 355 0.02 10.98 -3.40
CA GLY A 355 0.66 11.98 -4.24
C GLY A 355 0.47 13.40 -3.71
N GLY A 356 -0.72 13.69 -3.17
CA GLY A 356 -1.03 14.99 -2.56
C GLY A 356 -0.15 15.28 -1.35
N ILE A 357 -0.02 14.33 -0.42
CA ILE A 357 0.80 14.47 0.79
C ILE A 357 2.28 14.55 0.41
N PHE A 358 2.75 13.66 -0.49
CA PHE A 358 4.14 13.64 -0.94
C PHE A 358 4.55 14.97 -1.55
N ASN A 359 3.76 15.49 -2.49
CA ASN A 359 4.06 16.77 -3.15
C ASN A 359 4.12 17.93 -2.17
N LEU A 360 3.14 18.03 -1.25
CA LEU A 360 3.11 19.08 -0.24
C LEU A 360 4.25 18.98 0.77
N ALA A 361 4.64 17.78 1.14
CA ALA A 361 5.69 17.56 2.12
C ALA A 361 7.09 17.77 1.55
N THR A 362 7.28 17.54 0.26
CA THR A 362 8.58 17.73 -0.41
C THR A 362 8.74 19.09 -1.07
N GLU A 363 7.71 19.95 -1.04
CA GLU A 363 7.75 21.29 -1.61
C GLU A 363 8.86 22.13 -0.96
N GLY A 364 9.77 22.66 -1.77
CA GLY A 364 10.87 23.50 -1.31
C GLY A 364 12.01 22.78 -0.59
N LEU A 365 12.06 21.45 -0.58
CA LEU A 365 13.17 20.69 0.04
C LEU A 365 14.43 20.61 -0.83
N GLY A 366 14.34 20.90 -2.14
CA GLY A 366 15.49 20.91 -3.06
C GLY A 366 16.37 19.65 -2.91
N LYS A 367 17.64 19.84 -2.55
CA LYS A 367 18.65 18.78 -2.37
C LYS A 367 18.30 17.75 -1.29
N TYR A 368 17.38 18.04 -0.37
CA TYR A 368 16.97 17.12 0.71
C TYR A 368 15.86 16.14 0.29
N THR A 369 15.30 16.27 -0.92
CA THR A 369 14.17 15.44 -1.39
C THR A 369 14.49 13.94 -1.41
N ALA A 370 15.72 13.55 -1.75
CA ALA A 370 16.13 12.14 -1.75
C ALA A 370 16.09 11.53 -0.33
N ALA A 371 16.66 12.23 0.66
CA ALA A 371 16.63 11.82 2.05
C ALA A 371 15.18 11.81 2.61
N ALA A 372 14.37 12.78 2.21
CA ALA A 372 12.95 12.85 2.55
C ALA A 372 12.18 11.63 2.05
N SER A 373 12.43 11.18 0.82
CA SER A 373 11.80 9.97 0.26
C SER A 373 12.14 8.71 1.06
N GLY A 374 13.37 8.58 1.56
CA GLY A 374 13.76 7.48 2.44
C GLY A 374 12.97 7.47 3.75
N ILE A 375 12.78 8.64 4.37
CA ILE A 375 11.97 8.78 5.60
C ILE A 375 10.50 8.42 5.32
N PHE A 376 9.95 8.82 4.17
CA PHE A 376 8.60 8.40 3.79
C PHE A 376 8.44 6.88 3.70
N MET A 377 9.44 6.15 3.19
CA MET A 377 9.38 4.69 3.16
C MET A 377 9.38 4.09 4.56
N VAL A 378 10.11 4.68 5.52
CA VAL A 378 10.01 4.28 6.94
C VAL A 378 8.57 4.48 7.46
N MET A 379 7.93 5.61 7.14
CA MET A 379 6.59 5.96 7.62
C MET A 379 5.48 5.07 7.02
N VAL A 380 5.76 4.31 5.96
CA VAL A 380 4.84 3.30 5.41
C VAL A 380 4.47 2.22 6.45
N CYS A 381 5.27 2.05 7.52
CA CYS A 381 4.93 1.17 8.64
C CYS A 381 3.56 1.50 9.29
N GLY A 382 3.02 2.70 9.08
CA GLY A 382 1.66 3.06 9.47
C GLY A 382 0.58 2.13 8.94
N GLY A 383 0.81 1.52 7.76
CA GLY A 383 -0.09 0.51 7.17
C GLY A 383 -0.22 -0.79 7.98
N GLY A 384 0.69 -1.03 8.91
CA GLY A 384 0.57 -2.13 9.86
C GLY A 384 0.08 -1.65 11.23
N ILE A 385 0.64 -0.54 11.72
CA ILE A 385 0.39 -0.06 13.09
C ILE A 385 -1.06 0.42 13.25
N LEU A 386 -1.57 1.23 12.33
CA LEU A 386 -2.92 1.78 12.47
C LEU A 386 -4.01 0.70 12.37
N PRO A 387 -3.95 -0.27 11.39
CA PRO A 387 -4.90 -1.39 11.38
C PRO A 387 -4.82 -2.29 12.63
N ALA A 388 -3.64 -2.46 13.23
CA ALA A 388 -3.50 -3.19 14.49
C ALA A 388 -4.20 -2.43 15.64
N ILE A 389 -4.03 -1.11 15.74
CA ILE A 389 -4.75 -0.26 16.70
C ILE A 389 -6.26 -0.33 16.43
N GLN A 390 -6.68 -0.31 15.17
CA GLN A 390 -8.08 -0.41 14.80
C GLN A 390 -8.65 -1.81 15.14
N GLY A 391 -7.87 -2.88 14.93
CA GLY A 391 -8.24 -4.24 15.34
C GLY A 391 -8.43 -4.36 16.86
N TRP A 392 -7.51 -3.78 17.63
CA TRP A 392 -7.66 -3.68 19.08
C TRP A 392 -8.93 -2.90 19.50
N ALA A 393 -9.20 -1.78 18.83
CA ALA A 393 -10.42 -1.01 19.07
C ALA A 393 -11.67 -1.83 18.68
N ALA A 394 -11.62 -2.64 17.61
CA ALA A 394 -12.71 -3.51 17.22
C ALA A 394 -13.01 -4.59 18.28
N ASP A 395 -11.97 -5.13 18.92
CA ASP A 395 -12.14 -6.07 20.03
C ASP A 395 -12.77 -5.39 21.26
N ALA A 396 -12.45 -4.11 21.51
CA ALA A 396 -12.93 -3.38 22.70
C ALA A 396 -14.34 -2.79 22.53
N VAL A 397 -14.66 -2.23 21.35
CA VAL A 397 -15.89 -1.44 21.14
C VAL A 397 -16.71 -1.89 19.93
N GLY A 398 -16.30 -2.94 19.22
CA GLY A 398 -16.96 -3.48 18.03
C GLY A 398 -16.41 -2.91 16.71
N TYR A 399 -16.70 -3.63 15.61
CA TYR A 399 -16.14 -3.34 14.29
C TYR A 399 -16.41 -1.92 13.80
N ILE A 400 -17.66 -1.51 13.76
CA ILE A 400 -18.06 -0.19 13.22
C ILE A 400 -17.52 0.93 14.11
N GLN A 401 -17.56 0.78 15.43
CA GLN A 401 -17.07 1.80 16.35
C GLN A 401 -15.54 1.95 16.29
N SER A 402 -14.79 0.93 15.87
CA SER A 402 -13.35 1.02 15.66
C SER A 402 -12.95 2.05 14.59
N TYR A 403 -13.88 2.42 13.71
CA TYR A 403 -13.63 3.43 12.67
C TYR A 403 -13.44 4.85 13.20
N TRP A 404 -13.70 5.12 14.49
CA TRP A 404 -13.26 6.36 15.11
C TRP A 404 -11.75 6.58 15.05
N VAL A 405 -10.95 5.51 15.03
CA VAL A 405 -9.50 5.58 14.78
C VAL A 405 -9.23 6.19 13.39
N ILE A 406 -9.99 5.76 12.38
CA ILE A 406 -9.89 6.29 11.01
C ILE A 406 -10.39 7.73 10.92
N VAL A 407 -11.46 8.09 11.63
CA VAL A 407 -11.97 9.47 11.72
C VAL A 407 -10.88 10.42 12.21
N LEU A 408 -10.19 10.06 13.30
CA LEU A 408 -9.09 10.87 13.85
C LEU A 408 -7.92 11.00 12.86
N ALA A 409 -7.58 9.90 12.18
CA ALA A 409 -6.52 9.89 11.17
C ALA A 409 -6.87 10.77 9.97
N ILE A 410 -8.09 10.68 9.42
CA ILE A 410 -8.53 11.53 8.29
C ILE A 410 -8.63 13.01 8.73
N ALA A 411 -9.10 13.28 9.94
CA ALA A 411 -9.13 14.64 10.49
C ALA A 411 -7.71 15.26 10.54
N TYR A 412 -6.69 14.47 10.89
CA TYR A 412 -5.31 14.92 10.81
C TYR A 412 -4.88 15.21 9.37
N LEU A 413 -5.25 14.37 8.39
CA LEU A 413 -4.94 14.64 6.98
C LEU A 413 -5.58 15.93 6.50
N LEU A 414 -6.82 16.22 6.91
CA LEU A 414 -7.49 17.47 6.61
C LEU A 414 -6.77 18.66 7.25
N PHE A 415 -6.38 18.56 8.53
CA PHE A 415 -5.54 19.56 9.20
C PHE A 415 -4.22 19.76 8.45
N TYR A 416 -3.54 18.68 8.06
CA TYR A 416 -2.30 18.76 7.30
C TYR A 416 -2.50 19.50 5.97
N ALA A 417 -3.54 19.15 5.21
CA ALA A 417 -3.83 19.81 3.94
C ALA A 417 -4.09 21.32 4.11
N LEU A 418 -4.88 21.72 5.12
CA LEU A 418 -5.29 23.11 5.30
C LEU A 418 -4.21 23.99 5.92
N VAL A 419 -3.49 23.48 6.93
CA VAL A 419 -2.59 24.25 7.80
C VAL A 419 -1.16 23.69 7.83
N GLY A 420 -1.03 22.37 8.04
CA GLY A 420 0.26 21.73 8.31
C GLY A 420 1.22 21.72 7.12
N SER A 421 0.69 21.72 5.91
CA SER A 421 1.47 21.70 4.65
C SER A 421 2.13 23.02 4.31
N LYS A 422 1.83 24.12 5.01
CA LYS A 422 2.43 25.41 4.73
C LYS A 422 3.92 25.39 5.04
N ASN A 423 4.76 25.64 4.01
CA ASN A 423 6.19 25.86 4.21
C ASN A 423 6.39 27.19 4.92
N VAL A 424 6.97 27.14 6.12
CA VAL A 424 7.27 28.32 6.95
C VAL A 424 8.77 28.62 6.99
N ASN A 425 9.60 27.73 6.45
CA ASN A 425 11.04 27.90 6.38
C ASN A 425 11.37 28.55 5.04
N THR A 426 11.71 29.82 5.07
CA THR A 426 12.08 30.64 3.91
C THR A 426 13.59 30.83 3.76
N ASP A 427 14.40 30.00 4.44
CA ASP A 427 15.85 30.11 4.40
C ASP A 427 16.38 29.86 2.98
N SER A 428 17.15 30.82 2.50
CA SER A 428 17.73 30.92 1.16
C SER A 428 18.77 29.84 0.81
N ASP A 429 19.13 28.97 1.77
CA ASP A 429 20.16 27.91 1.59
C ASP A 429 19.63 26.63 0.94
N VAL A 430 18.37 26.59 0.55
CA VAL A 430 17.71 25.41 -0.03
C VAL A 430 17.58 25.51 -1.55
N ALA A 431 17.85 26.69 -2.14
CA ALA A 431 17.74 26.94 -3.58
C ALA A 431 18.89 26.33 -4.39
#